data_a152949651ec47e3953344d9a2fc3c62
#
_entry.id   a152949651ec47e3953344d9a2fc3c62
#
_cell.length_a   1.000
_cell.length_b   1.000
_cell.length_c   1.000
_cell.angle_alpha   90.00
_cell.angle_beta   90.00
_cell.angle_gamma   90.00
#
_symmetry.space_group_name_H-M   'P 1'
#
loop_
_entity.id
_entity.type
_entity.pdbx_description
1 polymer ?
#
loop_
_entity_poly.entity_id
_entity_poly.type
_entity_poly.pdbx_seq_one_letter_code
_entity_poly.pdbx_strand_id
1 'polypeptide(L)'
;VNRPILTPADCKLYPDQQGCDLVEDFVVVDTLGKAHTIPAGFWFNGGSIPAAFWQATFTPFDMRVIDFFLFHDWAYISHCCDKRTADDTLQAGIRSRGLTLRGAVVTTAVRLFGGSSWKHTNIDALYLRRLKLQIQLSGRDPADYCL
;
A
#
# COMPACT_ATOMS: atom_id res chain seq x y z
N VAL A 1 18.20 -10.71 2.45
CA VAL A 1 18.00 -9.50 1.65
C VAL A 1 17.43 -8.45 2.57
N ASN A 2 18.22 -7.41 2.89
CA ASN A 2 17.73 -6.24 3.63
C ASN A 2 16.70 -5.52 2.73
N ARG A 3 15.42 -5.81 2.94
CA ARG A 3 14.36 -5.02 2.33
C ARG A 3 14.30 -3.67 3.03
N PRO A 4 14.17 -2.57 2.28
CA PRO A 4 13.95 -1.27 2.91
C PRO A 4 12.71 -1.34 3.78
N ILE A 5 12.80 -0.83 5.00
CA ILE A 5 11.69 -0.76 5.94
C ILE A 5 11.22 0.69 5.94
N LEU A 6 9.93 0.90 5.74
CA LEU A 6 9.34 2.22 5.89
C LEU A 6 9.51 2.69 7.34
N THR A 7 9.98 3.90 7.51
CA THR A 7 10.17 4.52 8.83
C THR A 7 9.16 5.65 9.05
N PRO A 8 8.92 6.11 10.27
CA PRO A 8 8.10 7.29 10.53
C PRO A 8 8.57 8.55 9.79
N ALA A 9 9.88 8.65 9.48
CA ALA A 9 10.44 9.77 8.73
C ALA A 9 10.00 9.77 7.25
N ASP A 10 9.63 8.61 6.71
CA ASP A 10 9.19 8.47 5.32
C ASP A 10 7.70 8.84 5.13
N CYS A 11 7.00 9.14 6.23
CA CYS A 11 5.57 9.39 6.24
C CYS A 11 5.25 10.74 6.90
N LYS A 12 4.51 11.60 6.20
CA LYS A 12 3.90 12.79 6.78
C LYS A 12 2.51 12.45 7.29
N LEU A 13 2.39 12.28 8.60
CA LEU A 13 1.12 11.93 9.26
C LEU A 13 0.17 13.12 9.30
N TYR A 14 -1.10 12.85 9.03
CA TYR A 14 -2.21 13.79 9.15
C TYR A 14 -3.23 13.23 10.14
N PRO A 15 -3.14 13.58 11.43
CA PRO A 15 -4.02 13.04 12.47
C PRO A 15 -5.51 13.27 12.18
N ASP A 16 -5.85 14.40 11.59
CA ASP A 16 -7.23 14.81 11.28
C ASP A 16 -7.82 13.99 10.11
N GLN A 17 -6.96 13.44 9.24
CA GLN A 17 -7.36 12.70 8.04
C GLN A 17 -7.16 11.20 8.19
N GLN A 18 -6.65 10.75 9.31
CA GLN A 18 -6.33 9.34 9.58
C GLN A 18 -5.50 8.69 8.47
N GLY A 19 -4.54 9.43 7.94
CA GLY A 19 -3.67 8.97 6.86
C GLY A 19 -2.32 9.66 6.86
N CYS A 20 -1.49 9.29 5.92
CA CYS A 20 -0.20 9.93 5.71
C CYS A 20 0.15 10.01 4.23
N ASP A 21 0.96 11.02 3.88
CA ASP A 21 1.63 11.09 2.59
C ASP A 21 3.00 10.44 2.67
N LEU A 22 3.37 9.73 1.63
CA LEU A 22 4.73 9.25 1.43
C LEU A 22 5.63 10.45 1.09
N VAL A 23 6.74 10.60 1.83
CA VAL A 23 7.64 11.77 1.67
C VAL A 23 8.60 11.58 0.50
N GLU A 24 9.10 10.37 0.31
CA GLU A 24 10.02 10.00 -0.77
C GLU A 24 9.48 8.79 -1.52
N ASP A 25 9.99 8.56 -2.74
CA ASP A 25 9.65 7.36 -3.52
C ASP A 25 10.07 6.11 -2.75
N PHE A 26 9.18 5.10 -2.74
CA PHE A 26 9.42 3.86 -2.03
C PHE A 26 9.32 2.66 -2.98
N VAL A 27 10.29 1.74 -2.91
CA VAL A 27 10.34 0.57 -3.80
C VAL A 27 9.98 -0.69 -3.05
N VAL A 28 9.03 -1.45 -3.60
CA VAL A 28 8.66 -2.78 -3.12
C VAL A 28 8.84 -3.80 -4.24
N VAL A 29 9.37 -4.96 -3.89
CA VAL A 29 9.46 -6.10 -4.81
C VAL A 29 8.32 -7.06 -4.52
N ASP A 30 7.52 -7.38 -5.53
CA ASP A 30 6.41 -8.31 -5.39
C ASP A 30 6.86 -9.79 -5.34
N THR A 31 5.91 -10.69 -5.16
CA THR A 31 6.18 -12.15 -5.09
C THR A 31 6.69 -12.74 -6.40
N LEU A 32 6.53 -12.05 -7.52
CA LEU A 32 7.05 -12.46 -8.83
C LEU A 32 8.45 -11.88 -9.11
N GLY A 33 9.01 -11.10 -8.17
CA GLY A 33 10.33 -10.48 -8.29
C GLY A 33 10.34 -9.16 -9.05
N LYS A 34 9.17 -8.60 -9.40
CA LYS A 34 9.06 -7.31 -10.07
C LYS A 34 9.13 -6.17 -9.03
N ALA A 35 9.98 -5.17 -9.30
CA ALA A 35 10.05 -3.96 -8.51
C ALA A 35 8.95 -2.98 -8.91
N HIS A 36 8.32 -2.38 -7.91
CA HIS A 36 7.29 -1.35 -8.07
C HIS A 36 7.72 -0.12 -7.28
N THR A 37 7.75 1.02 -7.93
CA THR A 37 8.03 2.31 -7.27
C THR A 37 6.70 2.98 -6.92
N ILE A 38 6.54 3.31 -5.65
CA ILE A 38 5.40 4.06 -5.13
C ILE A 38 5.84 5.51 -5.04
N PRO A 39 5.12 6.47 -5.65
CA PRO A 39 5.59 7.84 -5.73
C PRO A 39 5.47 8.58 -4.40
N ALA A 40 6.43 9.47 -4.11
CA ALA A 40 6.27 10.50 -3.11
C ALA A 40 5.00 11.31 -3.37
N GLY A 41 4.28 11.64 -2.30
CA GLY A 41 2.98 12.30 -2.37
C GLY A 41 1.79 11.32 -2.45
N PHE A 42 2.04 10.01 -2.55
CA PHE A 42 0.96 9.03 -2.43
C PHE A 42 0.40 9.06 -1.00
N TRP A 43 -0.90 9.33 -0.91
CA TRP A 43 -1.62 9.29 0.36
C TRP A 43 -2.20 7.90 0.60
N PHE A 44 -2.00 7.37 1.79
CA PHE A 44 -2.58 6.11 2.22
C PHE A 44 -3.05 6.18 3.67
N ASN A 45 -4.04 5.39 4.01
CA ASN A 45 -4.65 5.37 5.35
C ASN A 45 -4.19 4.18 6.20
N GLY A 46 -3.11 3.53 5.82
CA GLY A 46 -2.65 2.31 6.46
C GLY A 46 -3.48 1.10 6.04
N GLY A 47 -3.42 0.03 6.81
CA GLY A 47 -4.27 -1.13 6.53
C GLY A 47 -5.74 -0.79 6.74
N SER A 48 -6.56 -0.87 5.69
CA SER A 48 -8.03 -0.71 5.77
C SER A 48 -8.69 -1.86 6.53
N ILE A 49 -8.23 -2.10 7.76
CA ILE A 49 -8.73 -3.16 8.64
C ILE A 49 -9.78 -2.56 9.56
N PRO A 50 -11.01 -3.12 9.59
CA PRO A 50 -12.03 -2.66 10.52
C PRO A 50 -11.53 -2.71 11.98
N ALA A 51 -11.82 -1.67 12.76
CA ALA A 51 -11.32 -1.50 14.13
C ALA A 51 -11.63 -2.71 15.04
N ALA A 52 -12.74 -3.40 14.81
CA ALA A 52 -13.11 -4.61 15.53
C ALA A 52 -12.08 -5.76 15.41
N PHE A 53 -11.24 -5.73 14.39
CA PHE A 53 -10.23 -6.75 14.13
C PHE A 53 -8.81 -6.36 14.54
N TRP A 54 -8.57 -5.12 14.99
CA TRP A 54 -7.21 -4.63 15.30
C TRP A 54 -6.50 -5.47 16.38
N GLN A 55 -7.23 -5.95 17.37
CA GLN A 55 -6.63 -6.79 18.42
C GLN A 55 -6.17 -8.15 17.90
N ALA A 56 -6.90 -8.71 16.92
CA ALA A 56 -6.56 -10.00 16.32
C ALA A 56 -5.56 -9.88 15.16
N THR A 57 -5.40 -8.68 14.57
CA THR A 57 -4.59 -8.44 13.38
C THR A 57 -3.53 -7.35 13.63
N PHE A 58 -3.71 -6.19 13.03
CA PHE A 58 -2.80 -5.05 13.09
C PHE A 58 -3.59 -3.77 13.22
N THR A 59 -3.00 -2.76 13.86
CA THR A 59 -3.47 -1.39 13.72
C THR A 59 -3.12 -0.87 12.31
N PRO A 60 -3.86 0.10 11.76
CA PRO A 60 -3.63 0.62 10.40
C PRO A 60 -2.19 1.08 10.13
N PHE A 61 -1.49 1.57 11.15
CA PHE A 61 -0.12 2.08 11.07
C PHE A 61 0.87 1.22 11.88
N ASP A 62 0.68 -0.10 11.90
CA ASP A 62 1.66 -0.99 12.52
C ASP A 62 2.96 -0.98 11.70
N MET A 63 3.99 -0.32 12.25
CA MET A 63 5.29 -0.11 11.59
C MET A 63 6.00 -1.41 11.22
N ARG A 64 5.60 -2.54 11.80
CA ARG A 64 6.19 -3.84 11.44
C ARG A 64 5.80 -4.33 10.05
N VAL A 65 4.69 -3.83 9.50
CA VAL A 65 4.09 -4.32 8.25
C VAL A 65 3.54 -3.21 7.35
N ILE A 66 3.73 -1.95 7.73
CA ILE A 66 3.18 -0.79 7.04
C ILE A 66 3.64 -0.69 5.58
N ASP A 67 4.86 -1.09 5.28
CA ASP A 67 5.41 -1.10 3.92
C ASP A 67 4.64 -2.05 2.98
N PHE A 68 4.13 -3.16 3.51
CA PHE A 68 3.30 -4.08 2.74
C PHE A 68 1.87 -3.58 2.57
N PHE A 69 1.32 -2.90 3.56
CA PHE A 69 0.03 -2.21 3.42
C PHE A 69 0.13 -1.06 2.43
N LEU A 70 1.20 -0.27 2.48
CA LEU A 70 1.47 0.80 1.52
C LEU A 70 1.49 0.26 0.08
N PHE A 71 2.22 -0.84 -0.16
CA PHE A 71 2.25 -1.46 -1.48
C PHE A 71 0.87 -1.99 -1.89
N HIS A 72 0.16 -2.63 -0.96
CA HIS A 72 -1.18 -3.17 -1.24
C HIS A 72 -2.16 -2.07 -1.64
N ASP A 73 -2.20 -0.96 -0.90
CA ASP A 73 -3.04 0.20 -1.22
C ASP A 73 -2.64 0.81 -2.58
N TRP A 74 -1.32 0.92 -2.84
CA TRP A 74 -0.83 1.37 -4.13
C TRP A 74 -1.24 0.46 -5.28
N ALA A 75 -1.07 -0.85 -5.14
CA ALA A 75 -1.45 -1.81 -6.17
C ALA A 75 -2.96 -1.79 -6.44
N TYR A 76 -3.77 -1.59 -5.40
CA TYR A 76 -5.22 -1.51 -5.53
C TYR A 76 -5.69 -0.26 -6.28
N ILE A 77 -4.98 0.85 -6.17
CA ILE A 77 -5.37 2.08 -6.86
C ILE A 77 -4.69 2.24 -8.22
N SER A 78 -3.44 1.82 -8.37
CA SER A 78 -2.67 1.97 -9.63
C SER A 78 -2.87 0.81 -10.60
N HIS A 79 -3.29 -0.37 -10.10
CA HIS A 79 -3.30 -1.63 -10.86
C HIS A 79 -1.93 -1.97 -11.49
N CYS A 80 -0.84 -1.63 -10.79
CA CYS A 80 0.53 -1.91 -11.25
C CYS A 80 0.86 -3.41 -11.35
N CYS A 81 0.05 -4.25 -10.75
CA CYS A 81 0.03 -5.71 -10.88
C CYS A 81 -1.42 -6.21 -10.78
N ASP A 82 -1.66 -7.50 -10.94
CA ASP A 82 -2.99 -8.05 -10.69
C ASP A 82 -3.30 -8.15 -9.19
N LYS A 83 -4.61 -8.23 -8.86
CA LYS A 83 -5.09 -8.31 -7.48
C LYS A 83 -4.46 -9.44 -6.68
N ARG A 84 -4.31 -10.61 -7.31
CA ARG A 84 -3.74 -11.78 -6.64
C ARG A 84 -2.29 -11.54 -6.24
N THR A 85 -1.49 -10.97 -7.14
CA THR A 85 -0.09 -10.61 -6.85
C THR A 85 0.00 -9.59 -5.72
N ALA A 86 -0.89 -8.59 -5.68
CA ALA A 86 -0.96 -7.62 -4.58
C ALA A 86 -1.25 -8.31 -3.24
N ASP A 87 -2.27 -9.18 -3.20
CA ASP A 87 -2.67 -9.92 -1.99
C ASP A 87 -1.58 -10.91 -1.54
N ASP A 88 -0.95 -11.62 -2.47
CA ASP A 88 0.12 -12.58 -2.18
C ASP A 88 1.37 -11.87 -1.67
N THR A 89 1.69 -10.68 -2.20
CA THR A 89 2.81 -9.86 -1.73
C THR A 89 2.58 -9.34 -0.31
N LEU A 90 1.39 -8.89 0.01
CA LEU A 90 1.01 -8.53 1.37
C LEU A 90 1.20 -9.73 2.32
N GLN A 91 0.68 -10.91 1.96
CA GLN A 91 0.80 -12.12 2.77
C GLN A 91 2.26 -12.53 2.99
N ALA A 92 3.04 -12.59 1.91
CA ALA A 92 4.45 -12.97 1.96
C ALA A 92 5.26 -11.98 2.81
N GLY A 93 4.97 -10.69 2.68
CA GLY A 93 5.57 -9.64 3.47
C GLY A 93 5.32 -9.81 4.96
N ILE A 94 4.06 -9.96 5.36
CA ILE A 94 3.69 -10.16 6.77
C ILE A 94 4.33 -11.44 7.34
N ARG A 95 4.35 -12.53 6.57
CA ARG A 95 5.02 -13.78 6.97
C ARG A 95 6.52 -13.61 7.18
N SER A 96 7.18 -12.85 6.31
CA SER A 96 8.62 -12.59 6.41
C SER A 96 9.04 -11.85 7.68
N ARG A 97 8.09 -11.22 8.36
CA ARG A 97 8.23 -10.56 9.67
C ARG A 97 7.86 -11.46 10.85
N GLY A 98 7.62 -12.76 10.62
CA GLY A 98 7.26 -13.73 11.67
C GLY A 98 5.82 -13.62 12.17
N LEU A 99 4.95 -12.89 11.49
CA LEU A 99 3.57 -12.61 11.90
C LEU A 99 2.55 -13.49 11.15
N THR A 100 2.86 -14.77 11.01
CA THR A 100 2.17 -15.72 10.13
C THR A 100 0.67 -15.83 10.40
N LEU A 101 0.26 -15.97 11.67
CA LEU A 101 -1.15 -16.16 12.03
C LEU A 101 -1.97 -14.90 11.74
N ARG A 102 -1.47 -13.74 12.15
CA ARG A 102 -2.12 -12.45 11.90
C ARG A 102 -2.20 -12.14 10.40
N GLY A 103 -1.14 -12.46 9.67
CA GLY A 103 -1.10 -12.32 8.21
C GLY A 103 -2.14 -13.22 7.52
N ALA A 104 -2.35 -14.43 7.99
CA ALA A 104 -3.36 -15.33 7.43
C ALA A 104 -4.78 -14.75 7.58
N VAL A 105 -5.10 -14.15 8.74
CA VAL A 105 -6.41 -13.51 8.97
C VAL A 105 -6.60 -12.32 8.04
N VAL A 106 -5.61 -11.42 7.95
CA VAL A 106 -5.68 -10.23 7.08
C VAL A 106 -5.85 -10.62 5.62
N THR A 107 -5.01 -11.54 5.12
CA THR A 107 -5.06 -11.94 3.71
C THR A 107 -6.34 -12.69 3.35
N THR A 108 -6.89 -13.47 4.28
CA THR A 108 -8.21 -14.09 4.06
C THR A 108 -9.28 -13.01 3.93
N ALA A 109 -9.30 -12.03 4.82
CA ALA A 109 -10.24 -10.91 4.75
C ALA A 109 -10.10 -10.11 3.44
N VAL A 110 -8.87 -9.79 3.02
CA VAL A 110 -8.60 -9.07 1.78
C VAL A 110 -9.06 -9.86 0.55
N ARG A 111 -8.80 -11.17 0.51
CA ARG A 111 -9.24 -12.03 -0.60
C ARG A 111 -10.76 -12.13 -0.70
N LEU A 112 -11.45 -12.23 0.43
CA LEU A 112 -12.91 -12.35 0.46
C LEU A 112 -13.63 -11.02 0.19
N PHE A 113 -13.13 -9.92 0.73
CA PHE A 113 -13.83 -8.63 0.75
C PHE A 113 -13.17 -7.54 -0.12
N GLY A 114 -11.92 -7.72 -0.55
CA GLY A 114 -11.18 -6.73 -1.33
C GLY A 114 -11.63 -6.55 -2.78
N GLY A 115 -12.55 -7.38 -3.27
CA GLY A 115 -13.02 -7.31 -4.66
C GLY A 115 -13.75 -6.01 -5.02
N SER A 116 -14.48 -5.44 -4.06
CA SER A 116 -15.14 -4.14 -4.24
C SER A 116 -14.14 -2.98 -4.25
N SER A 117 -13.13 -3.04 -3.39
CA SER A 117 -12.06 -2.02 -3.32
C SER A 117 -11.11 -2.08 -4.51
N TRP A 118 -10.98 -3.22 -5.17
CA TRP A 118 -10.21 -3.36 -6.40
C TRP A 118 -10.84 -2.64 -7.59
N LYS A 119 -12.15 -2.41 -7.56
CA LYS A 119 -12.86 -1.69 -8.62
C LYS A 119 -12.70 -0.19 -8.39
N HIS A 120 -12.13 0.51 -9.37
CA HIS A 120 -11.99 1.95 -9.29
C HIS A 120 -13.34 2.67 -9.22
N THR A 121 -13.43 3.63 -8.30
CA THR A 121 -14.52 4.62 -8.26
C THR A 121 -14.14 5.86 -9.06
N ASN A 122 -15.11 6.75 -9.30
CA ASN A 122 -14.83 8.06 -9.90
C ASN A 122 -13.88 8.91 -9.01
N ILE A 123 -13.92 8.70 -7.70
CA ILE A 123 -13.04 9.38 -6.74
C ILE A 123 -11.59 8.89 -6.92
N ASP A 124 -11.40 7.58 -7.09
CA ASP A 124 -10.08 7.00 -7.33
C ASP A 124 -9.47 7.51 -8.65
N ALA A 125 -10.28 7.58 -9.70
CA ALA A 125 -9.85 8.12 -10.98
C ALA A 125 -9.42 9.59 -10.89
N LEU A 126 -10.17 10.40 -10.13
CA LEU A 126 -9.82 11.81 -9.88
C LEU A 126 -8.53 11.93 -9.08
N TYR A 127 -8.36 11.10 -8.04
CA TYR A 127 -7.16 11.06 -7.22
C TYR A 127 -5.93 10.70 -8.06
N LEU A 128 -5.98 9.63 -8.85
CA LEU A 128 -4.89 9.22 -9.74
C LEU A 128 -4.52 10.30 -10.75
N ARG A 129 -5.52 10.99 -11.31
CA ARG A 129 -5.27 12.10 -12.22
C ARG A 129 -4.52 13.25 -11.53
N ARG A 130 -4.88 13.58 -10.30
CA ARG A 130 -4.18 14.61 -9.51
C ARG A 130 -2.75 14.19 -9.17
N LEU A 131 -2.56 12.95 -8.73
CA LEU A 131 -1.24 12.41 -8.41
C LEU A 131 -0.33 12.40 -9.64
N LYS A 132 -0.85 11.96 -10.78
CA LYS A 132 -0.14 11.99 -12.07
C LYS A 132 0.33 13.39 -12.44
N LEU A 133 -0.55 14.38 -12.29
CA LEU A 133 -0.20 15.78 -12.54
C LEU A 133 0.90 16.28 -11.58
N GLN A 134 0.82 15.94 -10.30
CA GLN A 134 1.85 16.31 -9.32
C GLN A 134 3.22 15.71 -9.65
N ILE A 135 3.26 14.45 -10.10
CA ILE A 135 4.47 13.77 -10.54
C ILE A 135 5.06 14.52 -11.75
N GLN A 136 4.25 14.83 -12.75
CA GLN A 136 4.68 15.58 -13.94
C GLN A 136 5.22 16.98 -13.58
N LEU A 137 4.55 17.72 -12.71
CA LEU A 137 4.97 19.04 -12.26
C LEU A 137 6.28 18.99 -11.46
N SER A 138 6.61 17.86 -10.84
CA SER A 138 7.90 17.65 -10.17
C SER A 138 9.03 17.21 -11.11
N GLY A 139 8.76 17.14 -12.43
CA GLY A 139 9.75 16.73 -13.42
C GLY A 139 10.00 15.22 -13.52
N ARG A 140 9.13 14.41 -12.90
CA ARG A 140 9.21 12.94 -12.96
C ARG A 140 8.25 12.39 -14.01
N ASP A 141 8.54 11.20 -14.54
CA ASP A 141 7.65 10.53 -15.50
C ASP A 141 6.64 9.64 -14.78
N PRO A 142 5.32 9.87 -14.94
CA PRO A 142 4.29 9.00 -14.37
C PRO A 142 4.42 7.53 -14.79
N ALA A 143 4.98 7.23 -15.96
CA ALA A 143 5.19 5.87 -16.44
C ALA A 143 6.11 5.06 -15.51
N ASP A 144 7.04 5.71 -14.81
CA ASP A 144 7.93 5.06 -13.83
C ASP A 144 7.17 4.48 -12.63
N TYR A 145 5.91 4.92 -12.44
CA TYR A 145 5.02 4.54 -11.34
C TYR A 145 3.80 3.73 -11.79
N CYS A 146 3.78 3.26 -13.03
CA CYS A 146 2.63 2.59 -13.62
C CYS A 146 1.35 3.46 -13.75
N LEU A 147 1.53 4.77 -13.97
CA LEU A 147 0.43 5.75 -14.11
C LEU A 147 0.27 6.28 -15.54
#